data_9aafb34e69d8ba2ed0d01cd1092a33e5
#
_entry.id   9aafb34e69d8ba2ed0d01cd1092a33e5
#
_cell.length_a   1.000
_cell.length_b   1.000
_cell.length_c   1.000
_cell.angle_alpha   90.00
_cell.angle_beta   90.00
_cell.angle_gamma   90.00
#
_symmetry.space_group_name_H-M   'P 1'
#
loop_
_entity.id
_entity.type
_entity.pdbx_description
1 polymer ?
#
loop_
_entity_poly.entity_id
_entity_poly.type
_entity_poly.pdbx_seq_one_letter_code
_entity_poly.pdbx_strand_id
1 'polypeptide(L)'
;MVGNRIAPLNWVAVTLLMFVSAAASAAVTARVDRPTVDLNESFTLEIIVDSNTDLEPDLDVLQQDFYVGQVSKLSNTSIFNGEIRRSLTWTVALMPRRTGAQELPAITIGTEQSAPVPIVVNEPTNAPPGEADVFVASEVDLDETYVQAQILYRIRIYRAVATRQPALREPTITGAEVLVELAGDERQYESVLNGRAYNVIERVIALYPQESGEIQISPARFEARVLRDGRITGRKVFESEPHTITVLPIPAPPADYPNAAWLPARDVELSAEWSRPPDEMQAGEPVTRIITLSALGQIETQLPASEVPQVDGLNVYADKPELSRTLEAGGIRGVRRDQYAIIGLANGELELPGVEVPWWDIEAGEWKVASLPSRTLTITGMAAPVVPPEPEPVVAEVAEPAPVTVEEAVRSVDSFWQRATELLAVLWILTLAAWWWSLRTAPRKQDVQREAKEPPIHKQQAALLKAARKAAAAGDGAGVRTAILDWAKLQWPRNAPRSIGEFAARVEAPLSAELQQLSAASYGRNGQDWDGEALAKALRTIKVVAQHAPVRTEETLPPLVPPGVHSPG
;
A
#
# COMPACT_ATOMS: atom_id res chain seq x y z
N MET A 1 -70.01 -67.01 35.60
CA MET A 1 -69.69 -65.61 36.00
C MET A 1 -68.17 -65.48 36.10
N VAL A 2 -67.54 -65.01 35.07
CA VAL A 2 -66.06 -64.78 35.01
C VAL A 2 -65.83 -63.28 34.92
N GLY A 3 -65.32 -62.70 36.00
CA GLY A 3 -65.00 -61.28 36.11
C GLY A 3 -63.61 -60.97 35.54
N ASN A 4 -63.58 -60.21 34.53
CA ASN A 4 -62.33 -59.73 33.87
C ASN A 4 -61.79 -58.52 34.63
N ARG A 5 -60.69 -58.67 35.38
CA ARG A 5 -59.96 -57.57 36.02
C ARG A 5 -58.86 -57.14 35.08
N ILE A 6 -59.07 -56.02 34.34
CA ILE A 6 -58.04 -55.35 33.57
C ILE A 6 -57.20 -54.46 34.50
N ALA A 7 -55.92 -54.75 34.61
CA ALA A 7 -54.96 -54.05 35.48
C ALA A 7 -54.64 -52.66 35.00
N PRO A 8 -54.43 -51.64 35.87
CA PRO A 8 -54.16 -50.25 35.52
C PRO A 8 -52.69 -49.98 35.19
N LEU A 9 -51.96 -50.98 34.67
CA LEU A 9 -50.49 -50.84 34.44
C LEU A 9 -50.11 -50.21 33.11
N ASN A 10 -51.05 -50.12 32.13
CA ASN A 10 -50.72 -49.58 30.79
C ASN A 10 -50.84 -48.07 30.68
N TRP A 11 -51.47 -47.37 31.62
CA TRP A 11 -51.61 -45.92 31.57
C TRP A 11 -50.34 -45.17 32.06
N VAL A 12 -49.56 -45.76 32.97
CA VAL A 12 -48.30 -45.16 33.45
C VAL A 12 -47.20 -45.27 32.43
N ALA A 13 -47.19 -46.33 31.61
CA ALA A 13 -46.18 -46.46 30.51
C ALA A 13 -46.46 -45.53 29.37
N VAL A 14 -47.71 -45.18 29.03
CA VAL A 14 -48.04 -44.22 27.95
C VAL A 14 -47.80 -42.79 28.41
N THR A 15 -47.98 -42.43 29.67
CA THR A 15 -47.65 -41.11 30.22
C THR A 15 -46.14 -40.90 30.37
N LEU A 16 -45.35 -41.93 30.60
CA LEU A 16 -43.87 -41.82 30.65
C LEU A 16 -43.25 -41.72 29.28
N LEU A 17 -43.87 -42.21 28.18
CA LEU A 17 -43.38 -42.09 26.81
C LEU A 17 -43.71 -40.72 26.19
N MET A 18 -44.70 -39.97 26.75
CA MET A 18 -44.99 -38.60 26.29
C MET A 18 -44.08 -37.50 26.86
N PHE A 19 -43.26 -37.84 27.88
CA PHE A 19 -42.35 -36.86 28.50
C PHE A 19 -40.91 -36.84 27.92
N VAL A 20 -40.58 -37.69 26.92
CA VAL A 20 -39.22 -37.77 26.34
C VAL A 20 -39.12 -37.02 25.02
N SER A 21 -40.14 -36.31 24.55
CA SER A 21 -40.09 -35.52 23.31
C SER A 21 -40.20 -34.02 23.53
N ALA A 22 -39.70 -33.50 24.64
CA ALA A 22 -39.27 -32.11 24.68
C ALA A 22 -37.90 -32.04 24.00
N ALA A 23 -37.90 -32.07 22.65
CA ALA A 23 -36.76 -31.59 21.90
C ALA A 23 -36.51 -30.17 22.40
N ALA A 24 -35.48 -29.99 23.21
CA ALA A 24 -35.00 -28.69 23.59
C ALA A 24 -34.65 -27.97 22.25
N SER A 25 -35.57 -27.12 21.80
CA SER A 25 -35.29 -26.18 20.72
C SER A 25 -34.22 -25.26 21.29
N ALA A 26 -32.97 -25.52 20.95
CA ALA A 26 -31.89 -24.63 21.35
C ALA A 26 -32.20 -23.27 20.75
N ALA A 27 -32.42 -22.28 21.61
CA ALA A 27 -32.64 -20.89 21.16
C ALA A 27 -31.38 -20.33 20.50
N VAL A 28 -30.23 -20.99 20.72
CA VAL A 28 -28.94 -20.71 20.08
C VAL A 28 -28.65 -21.76 19.02
N THR A 29 -28.45 -21.32 17.76
CA THR A 29 -28.10 -22.20 16.66
C THR A 29 -26.71 -21.81 16.14
N ALA A 30 -25.78 -22.78 16.09
CA ALA A 30 -24.47 -22.62 15.48
C ALA A 30 -24.41 -23.39 14.15
N ARG A 31 -23.87 -22.78 13.11
CA ARG A 31 -23.64 -23.41 11.80
C ARG A 31 -22.39 -22.90 11.14
N VAL A 32 -21.79 -23.72 10.31
CA VAL A 32 -20.62 -23.34 9.50
C VAL A 32 -21.02 -23.17 8.03
N ASP A 33 -20.33 -22.29 7.33
CA ASP A 33 -20.55 -22.06 5.90
C ASP A 33 -20.09 -23.27 5.05
N ARG A 34 -19.18 -24.09 5.59
CA ARG A 34 -18.69 -25.33 4.97
C ARG A 34 -18.22 -26.33 6.01
N PRO A 35 -18.60 -27.60 5.90
CA PRO A 35 -18.22 -28.64 6.84
C PRO A 35 -16.82 -29.23 6.59
N THR A 36 -16.19 -28.91 5.45
CA THR A 36 -14.85 -29.38 5.06
C THR A 36 -14.00 -28.21 4.65
N VAL A 37 -12.80 -28.08 5.24
CA VAL A 37 -11.85 -27.00 5.01
C VAL A 37 -10.42 -27.53 5.01
N ASP A 38 -9.48 -26.81 4.42
CA ASP A 38 -8.05 -27.10 4.55
C ASP A 38 -7.49 -26.42 5.83
N LEU A 39 -6.40 -26.95 6.39
CA LEU A 39 -5.77 -26.41 7.60
C LEU A 39 -5.36 -24.94 7.45
N ASN A 40 -4.99 -24.52 6.23
CA ASN A 40 -4.61 -23.14 5.90
C ASN A 40 -5.77 -22.30 5.35
N GLU A 41 -7.02 -22.74 5.53
CA GLU A 41 -8.22 -22.07 5.02
C GLU A 41 -9.14 -21.63 6.17
N SER A 42 -9.58 -20.37 6.13
CA SER A 42 -10.59 -19.88 7.05
C SER A 42 -12.00 -20.27 6.60
N PHE A 43 -12.86 -20.53 7.55
CA PHE A 43 -14.30 -20.73 7.37
C PHE A 43 -15.09 -19.82 8.30
N THR A 44 -16.39 -19.73 8.11
CA THR A 44 -17.26 -18.87 8.88
C THR A 44 -18.18 -19.66 9.77
N LEU A 45 -18.15 -19.36 11.08
CA LEU A 45 -19.14 -19.81 12.04
C LEU A 45 -20.21 -18.73 12.19
N GLU A 46 -21.46 -19.08 11.95
CA GLU A 46 -22.63 -18.25 12.23
C GLU A 46 -23.33 -18.76 13.50
N ILE A 47 -23.51 -17.86 14.46
CA ILE A 47 -24.24 -18.13 15.70
C ILE A 47 -25.51 -17.28 15.68
N ILE A 48 -26.66 -17.92 15.68
CA ILE A 48 -27.97 -17.28 15.55
C ILE A 48 -28.73 -17.47 16.84
N VAL A 49 -29.29 -16.37 17.36
CA VAL A 49 -30.16 -16.38 18.55
C VAL A 49 -31.46 -15.67 18.20
N ASP A 50 -32.57 -16.38 18.43
CA ASP A 50 -33.92 -15.85 18.26
C ASP A 50 -34.47 -15.35 19.62
N SER A 51 -33.72 -14.43 20.24
CA SER A 51 -34.12 -13.83 21.51
C SER A 51 -33.69 -12.37 21.61
N ASN A 52 -34.33 -11.65 22.54
CA ASN A 52 -34.00 -10.25 22.84
C ASN A 52 -32.91 -10.15 23.92
N THR A 53 -31.76 -10.82 23.69
CA THR A 53 -30.64 -10.80 24.62
C THR A 53 -29.59 -9.77 24.17
N ASP A 54 -28.94 -9.10 25.14
CA ASP A 54 -27.77 -8.26 24.89
C ASP A 54 -26.46 -8.99 25.25
N LEU A 55 -26.54 -10.28 25.66
CA LEU A 55 -25.41 -11.12 26.01
C LEU A 55 -24.62 -11.50 24.73
N GLU A 56 -23.32 -11.67 24.89
CA GLU A 56 -22.42 -12.09 23.82
C GLU A 56 -22.07 -13.57 23.92
N PRO A 57 -21.74 -14.24 22.78
CA PRO A 57 -21.31 -15.62 22.78
C PRO A 57 -19.94 -15.78 23.44
N ASP A 58 -19.78 -16.84 24.22
CA ASP A 58 -18.48 -17.26 24.73
C ASP A 58 -17.69 -17.94 23.61
N LEU A 59 -16.72 -17.20 23.07
CA LEU A 59 -15.85 -17.66 21.99
C LEU A 59 -14.51 -18.21 22.50
N ASP A 60 -14.21 -18.10 23.78
CA ASP A 60 -12.93 -18.56 24.33
C ASP A 60 -12.75 -20.06 24.20
N VAL A 61 -13.87 -20.79 24.25
CA VAL A 61 -13.91 -22.25 24.05
C VAL A 61 -13.38 -22.69 22.67
N LEU A 62 -13.39 -21.80 21.69
CA LEU A 62 -12.89 -22.08 20.33
C LEU A 62 -11.37 -21.92 20.21
N GLN A 63 -10.71 -21.14 21.08
CA GLN A 63 -9.31 -20.76 20.94
C GLN A 63 -8.34 -21.95 21.07
N GLN A 64 -8.78 -23.04 21.68
CA GLN A 64 -7.96 -24.24 21.83
C GLN A 64 -7.66 -24.90 20.48
N ASP A 65 -8.66 -25.02 19.61
CA ASP A 65 -8.57 -25.77 18.35
C ASP A 65 -8.59 -24.87 17.11
N PHE A 66 -8.92 -23.58 17.27
CA PHE A 66 -9.06 -22.63 16.17
C PHE A 66 -8.38 -21.29 16.49
N TYR A 67 -7.90 -20.63 15.45
CA TYR A 67 -7.63 -19.19 15.50
C TYR A 67 -8.94 -18.45 15.30
N VAL A 68 -9.32 -17.64 16.27
CA VAL A 68 -10.52 -16.81 16.22
C VAL A 68 -10.15 -15.46 15.60
N GLY A 69 -10.73 -15.18 14.44
CA GLY A 69 -10.49 -13.94 13.70
C GLY A 69 -11.56 -12.89 13.97
N GLN A 70 -11.92 -12.13 12.91
CA GLN A 70 -12.90 -11.06 13.02
C GLN A 70 -14.28 -11.58 13.41
N VAL A 71 -14.90 -10.90 14.38
CA VAL A 71 -16.29 -11.13 14.81
C VAL A 71 -17.14 -9.97 14.33
N SER A 72 -18.26 -10.24 13.69
CA SER A 72 -19.26 -9.24 13.33
C SER A 72 -20.64 -9.63 13.87
N LYS A 73 -21.40 -8.63 14.33
CA LYS A 73 -22.73 -8.79 14.91
C LYS A 73 -23.77 -8.10 14.03
N LEU A 74 -24.79 -8.85 13.64
CA LEU A 74 -25.95 -8.34 12.90
C LEU A 74 -27.21 -8.54 13.73
N SER A 75 -27.99 -7.46 13.91
CA SER A 75 -29.31 -7.52 14.54
C SER A 75 -30.38 -7.34 13.47
N ASN A 76 -31.25 -8.31 13.33
CA ASN A 76 -32.40 -8.25 12.46
C ASN A 76 -33.70 -8.23 13.29
N THR A 77 -34.55 -7.23 13.03
CA THR A 77 -35.85 -7.11 13.66
C THR A 77 -36.93 -7.22 12.59
N SER A 78 -37.80 -8.22 12.69
CA SER A 78 -38.92 -8.40 11.79
C SER A 78 -40.25 -8.22 12.56
N ILE A 79 -41.24 -7.61 11.94
CA ILE A 79 -42.57 -7.44 12.47
C ILE A 79 -43.51 -8.26 11.56
N PHE A 80 -44.11 -9.31 12.11
CA PHE A 80 -45.04 -10.15 11.38
C PHE A 80 -46.34 -10.27 12.20
N ASN A 81 -47.47 -9.89 11.64
CA ASN A 81 -48.80 -9.92 12.32
C ASN A 81 -48.84 -9.18 13.68
N GLY A 82 -48.01 -8.12 13.86
CA GLY A 82 -47.95 -7.39 15.12
C GLY A 82 -46.97 -7.97 16.15
N GLU A 83 -46.41 -9.15 15.94
CA GLU A 83 -45.34 -9.70 16.74
C GLU A 83 -43.98 -9.17 16.27
N ILE A 84 -43.18 -8.66 17.21
CA ILE A 84 -41.81 -8.22 16.97
C ILE A 84 -40.89 -9.41 17.28
N ARG A 85 -40.25 -9.95 16.24
CA ARG A 85 -39.19 -10.96 16.37
C ARG A 85 -37.85 -10.32 16.14
N ARG A 86 -36.95 -10.46 17.09
CA ARG A 86 -35.55 -10.00 16.96
C ARG A 86 -34.64 -11.21 16.92
N SER A 87 -33.79 -11.27 15.90
CA SER A 87 -32.76 -12.28 15.74
C SER A 87 -31.39 -11.61 15.72
N LEU A 88 -30.46 -12.14 16.50
CA LEU A 88 -29.06 -11.71 16.51
C LEU A 88 -28.23 -12.79 15.82
N THR A 89 -27.35 -12.35 14.93
CA THR A 89 -26.41 -13.24 14.24
C THR A 89 -25.00 -12.75 14.46
N TRP A 90 -24.16 -13.56 15.07
CA TRP A 90 -22.71 -13.34 15.10
C TRP A 90 -22.07 -14.15 14.00
N THR A 91 -21.18 -13.52 13.27
CA THR A 91 -20.38 -14.13 12.20
C THR A 91 -18.93 -14.09 12.63
N VAL A 92 -18.33 -15.26 12.85
CA VAL A 92 -16.97 -15.42 13.37
C VAL A 92 -16.11 -16.10 12.32
N ALA A 93 -15.00 -15.49 11.93
CA ALA A 93 -14.03 -16.13 11.05
C ALA A 93 -13.13 -17.04 11.89
N LEU A 94 -13.03 -18.31 11.51
CA LEU A 94 -12.22 -19.32 12.19
C LEU A 94 -11.20 -19.92 11.22
N MET A 95 -10.01 -20.28 11.73
CA MET A 95 -9.01 -21.07 11.00
C MET A 95 -8.57 -22.22 11.91
N PRO A 96 -8.56 -23.48 11.42
CA PRO A 96 -8.21 -24.62 12.25
C PRO A 96 -6.71 -24.62 12.60
N ARG A 97 -6.38 -25.21 13.76
CA ARG A 97 -4.99 -25.38 14.23
C ARG A 97 -4.43 -26.77 13.95
N ARG A 98 -5.28 -27.75 13.68
CA ARG A 98 -4.91 -29.16 13.46
C ARG A 98 -5.78 -29.81 12.40
N THR A 99 -5.29 -30.85 11.76
CA THR A 99 -6.01 -31.65 10.75
C THR A 99 -6.88 -32.71 11.39
N GLY A 100 -7.77 -33.31 10.61
CA GLY A 100 -8.63 -34.42 10.99
C GLY A 100 -10.08 -34.01 11.24
N ALA A 101 -10.88 -34.99 11.67
CA ALA A 101 -12.24 -34.73 12.12
C ALA A 101 -12.21 -33.99 13.44
N GLN A 102 -12.88 -32.87 13.52
CA GLN A 102 -12.98 -32.00 14.69
C GLN A 102 -14.43 -31.65 14.93
N GLU A 103 -14.72 -31.15 16.12
CA GLU A 103 -16.02 -30.68 16.49
C GLU A 103 -15.90 -29.31 17.15
N LEU A 104 -16.60 -28.31 16.58
CA LEU A 104 -16.71 -27.02 17.26
C LEU A 104 -17.55 -27.23 18.51
N PRO A 105 -17.04 -26.84 19.68
CA PRO A 105 -17.76 -27.01 20.94
C PRO A 105 -19.07 -26.22 20.95
N ALA A 106 -20.00 -26.61 21.82
CA ALA A 106 -21.23 -25.87 22.05
C ALA A 106 -20.92 -24.43 22.49
N ILE A 107 -21.50 -23.43 21.82
CA ILE A 107 -21.35 -22.02 22.14
C ILE A 107 -22.42 -21.60 23.14
N THR A 108 -21.99 -21.01 24.24
CA THR A 108 -22.88 -20.53 25.32
C THR A 108 -23.19 -19.05 25.13
N ILE A 109 -24.47 -18.70 25.27
CA ILE A 109 -24.94 -17.30 25.36
C ILE A 109 -25.88 -17.22 26.58
N GLY A 110 -25.38 -16.64 27.66
CA GLY A 110 -26.12 -16.63 28.95
C GLY A 110 -26.31 -18.02 29.51
N THR A 111 -27.56 -18.50 29.52
CA THR A 111 -27.92 -19.87 30.00
C THR A 111 -28.18 -20.85 28.86
N GLU A 112 -28.14 -20.41 27.62
CA GLU A 112 -28.48 -21.22 26.45
C GLU A 112 -27.20 -21.65 25.73
N GLN A 113 -27.23 -22.84 25.11
CA GLN A 113 -26.10 -23.41 24.39
C GLN A 113 -26.53 -23.90 23.02
N SER A 114 -25.62 -23.77 22.04
CA SER A 114 -25.80 -24.38 20.73
C SER A 114 -25.51 -25.90 20.78
N ALA A 115 -25.93 -26.62 19.75
CA ALA A 115 -25.37 -27.94 19.47
C ALA A 115 -23.90 -27.79 18.98
N PRO A 116 -23.02 -28.77 19.28
CA PRO A 116 -21.70 -28.83 18.68
C PRO A 116 -21.80 -29.07 17.17
N VAL A 117 -20.80 -28.56 16.39
CA VAL A 117 -20.82 -28.62 14.92
C VAL A 117 -19.62 -29.42 14.41
N PRO A 118 -19.83 -30.58 13.76
CA PRO A 118 -18.72 -31.34 13.20
C PRO A 118 -18.13 -30.68 11.95
N ILE A 119 -16.82 -30.72 11.85
CA ILE A 119 -16.05 -30.29 10.66
C ILE A 119 -14.94 -31.28 10.36
N VAL A 120 -14.52 -31.33 9.08
CA VAL A 120 -13.38 -32.11 8.63
C VAL A 120 -12.31 -31.14 8.14
N VAL A 121 -11.13 -31.21 8.74
CA VAL A 121 -9.97 -30.38 8.37
C VAL A 121 -8.97 -31.26 7.61
N ASN A 122 -8.81 -30.96 6.32
CA ASN A 122 -7.84 -31.65 5.48
C ASN A 122 -6.44 -31.05 5.67
N GLU A 123 -5.42 -31.83 5.36
CA GLU A 123 -4.09 -31.29 5.16
C GLU A 123 -4.11 -30.26 4.02
N PRO A 124 -3.36 -29.13 4.14
CA PRO A 124 -3.25 -28.21 3.03
C PRO A 124 -2.69 -28.96 1.83
N THR A 125 -3.27 -28.73 0.67
CA THR A 125 -2.74 -29.28 -0.57
C THR A 125 -1.42 -28.57 -0.88
N ASN A 126 -0.32 -29.01 -0.29
CA ASN A 126 1.03 -28.60 -0.62
C ASN A 126 1.47 -29.30 -1.92
N ALA A 127 0.77 -28.96 -3.00
CA ALA A 127 1.23 -29.41 -4.31
C ALA A 127 2.58 -28.72 -4.61
N PRO A 128 3.53 -29.45 -5.20
CA PRO A 128 4.84 -28.88 -5.51
C PRO A 128 4.72 -27.73 -6.53
N PRO A 129 5.74 -26.86 -6.64
CA PRO A 129 5.81 -25.87 -7.69
C PRO A 129 5.57 -26.47 -9.07
N GLY A 130 4.64 -25.90 -9.85
CA GLY A 130 4.17 -26.44 -11.13
C GLY A 130 2.83 -27.20 -11.05
N GLU A 131 2.42 -27.68 -9.87
CA GLU A 131 1.12 -28.32 -9.64
C GLU A 131 0.19 -27.47 -8.76
N ALA A 132 0.74 -26.68 -7.85
CA ALA A 132 -0.02 -25.82 -6.94
C ALA A 132 -0.80 -24.72 -7.68
N ASP A 133 -2.02 -24.42 -7.23
CA ASP A 133 -2.82 -23.29 -7.74
C ASP A 133 -2.21 -21.93 -7.36
N VAL A 134 -1.71 -21.83 -6.12
CA VAL A 134 -1.04 -20.67 -5.56
C VAL A 134 0.05 -21.14 -4.59
N PHE A 135 1.22 -20.55 -4.65
CA PHE A 135 2.28 -20.75 -3.66
C PHE A 135 3.17 -19.51 -3.55
N VAL A 136 3.94 -19.43 -2.46
CA VAL A 136 4.92 -18.38 -2.19
C VAL A 136 6.30 -19.01 -2.14
N ALA A 137 7.24 -18.42 -2.85
CA ALA A 137 8.64 -18.76 -2.76
C ALA A 137 9.42 -17.53 -2.26
N SER A 138 10.41 -17.75 -1.43
CA SER A 138 11.38 -16.74 -1.03
C SER A 138 12.79 -17.26 -1.21
N GLU A 139 13.71 -16.35 -1.47
CA GLU A 139 15.14 -16.65 -1.59
C GLU A 139 15.95 -15.49 -1.03
N VAL A 140 17.11 -15.78 -0.49
CA VAL A 140 18.18 -14.85 -0.15
C VAL A 140 19.35 -15.11 -1.09
N ASP A 141 20.06 -14.05 -1.46
CA ASP A 141 21.23 -14.18 -2.34
C ASP A 141 22.51 -14.56 -1.59
N LEU A 142 22.52 -14.39 -0.26
CA LEU A 142 23.65 -14.73 0.63
C LEU A 142 23.14 -15.37 1.93
N ASP A 143 23.72 -16.52 2.30
CA ASP A 143 23.50 -17.18 3.60
C ASP A 143 24.48 -16.70 4.67
N GLU A 144 25.59 -16.08 4.27
CA GLU A 144 26.60 -15.48 5.12
C GLU A 144 27.05 -14.14 4.53
N THR A 145 27.19 -13.12 5.37
CA THR A 145 27.63 -11.79 4.95
C THR A 145 28.26 -11.03 6.13
N TYR A 146 28.58 -9.74 5.94
CA TYR A 146 29.16 -8.86 6.95
C TYR A 146 28.13 -7.83 7.43
N VAL A 147 28.40 -7.24 8.61
CA VAL A 147 27.64 -6.08 9.10
C VAL A 147 27.56 -5.00 8.02
N GLN A 148 26.36 -4.42 7.81
CA GLN A 148 26.05 -3.38 6.81
C GLN A 148 26.21 -3.81 5.34
N ALA A 149 26.52 -5.06 5.04
CA ALA A 149 26.51 -5.56 3.67
C ALA A 149 25.07 -5.89 3.24
N GLN A 150 24.76 -5.61 1.98
CA GLN A 150 23.44 -5.86 1.41
C GLN A 150 23.16 -7.35 1.24
N ILE A 151 21.97 -7.76 1.66
CA ILE A 151 21.37 -9.06 1.36
C ILE A 151 20.10 -8.78 0.55
N LEU A 152 19.93 -9.42 -0.59
CA LEU A 152 18.70 -9.33 -1.36
C LEU A 152 17.75 -10.46 -0.98
N TYR A 153 16.65 -10.09 -0.33
CA TYR A 153 15.54 -10.99 -0.04
C TYR A 153 14.45 -10.82 -1.09
N ARG A 154 14.19 -11.89 -1.84
CA ARG A 154 13.22 -11.90 -2.96
C ARG A 154 12.02 -12.75 -2.61
N ILE A 155 10.83 -12.17 -2.69
CA ILE A 155 9.55 -12.86 -2.49
C ILE A 155 8.87 -12.97 -3.85
N ARG A 156 8.44 -14.19 -4.22
CA ARG A 156 7.65 -14.46 -5.42
C ARG A 156 6.35 -15.15 -5.07
N ILE A 157 5.24 -14.58 -5.51
CA ILE A 157 3.90 -15.13 -5.35
C ILE A 157 3.46 -15.66 -6.71
N TYR A 158 3.31 -16.98 -6.82
CA TYR A 158 2.90 -17.68 -8.02
C TYR A 158 1.40 -17.96 -7.98
N ARG A 159 0.66 -17.56 -9.00
CA ARG A 159 -0.79 -17.74 -9.09
C ARG A 159 -1.15 -18.32 -10.46
N ALA A 160 -1.59 -19.59 -10.52
CA ALA A 160 -2.12 -20.22 -11.72
C ALA A 160 -3.62 -19.99 -11.86
N VAL A 161 -4.30 -19.49 -10.82
CA VAL A 161 -5.74 -19.23 -10.78
C VAL A 161 -6.02 -17.83 -10.24
N ALA A 162 -7.23 -17.31 -10.51
CA ALA A 162 -7.63 -16.01 -10.01
C ALA A 162 -7.74 -15.99 -8.49
N THR A 163 -7.26 -14.90 -7.89
CA THR A 163 -7.34 -14.64 -6.46
C THR A 163 -8.18 -13.40 -6.16
N ARG A 164 -8.81 -13.36 -4.99
CA ARG A 164 -9.59 -12.22 -4.49
C ARG A 164 -9.04 -11.77 -3.15
N GLN A 165 -9.06 -10.46 -2.91
CA GLN A 165 -8.59 -9.83 -1.68
C GLN A 165 -7.17 -10.30 -1.29
N PRO A 166 -6.19 -10.20 -2.20
CA PRO A 166 -4.83 -10.59 -1.90
C PRO A 166 -4.22 -9.64 -0.86
N ALA A 167 -3.43 -10.19 0.05
CA ALA A 167 -2.63 -9.44 1.01
C ALA A 167 -1.30 -10.17 1.23
N LEU A 168 -0.19 -9.46 1.08
CA LEU A 168 1.13 -9.95 1.45
C LEU A 168 1.49 -9.36 2.81
N ARG A 169 1.83 -10.22 3.77
CA ARG A 169 2.43 -9.83 5.04
C ARG A 169 3.93 -10.03 4.93
N GLU A 170 4.65 -8.96 5.19
CA GLU A 170 6.10 -9.00 5.21
C GLU A 170 6.60 -9.89 6.35
N PRO A 171 7.75 -10.57 6.15
CA PRO A 171 8.34 -11.40 7.18
C PRO A 171 8.83 -10.56 8.35
N THR A 172 8.85 -11.16 9.53
CA THR A 172 9.51 -10.58 10.70
C THR A 172 10.96 -11.03 10.71
N ILE A 173 11.88 -10.08 10.92
CA ILE A 173 13.30 -10.35 11.06
C ILE A 173 13.64 -10.26 12.54
N THR A 174 14.35 -11.26 13.05
CA THR A 174 14.76 -11.36 14.46
C THR A 174 16.24 -11.74 14.56
N GLY A 175 16.85 -11.52 15.72
CA GLY A 175 18.24 -11.86 16.01
C GLY A 175 19.15 -10.64 16.10
N ALA A 176 19.03 -9.67 15.19
CA ALA A 176 19.77 -8.42 15.19
C ALA A 176 18.93 -7.29 14.59
N GLU A 177 19.35 -6.06 14.78
CA GLU A 177 18.75 -4.90 14.07
C GLU A 177 19.13 -4.96 12.59
N VAL A 178 18.12 -4.75 11.71
CA VAL A 178 18.30 -4.78 10.25
C VAL A 178 17.62 -3.57 9.64
N LEU A 179 18.38 -2.77 8.88
CA LEU A 179 17.81 -1.73 8.03
C LEU A 179 17.19 -2.39 6.81
N VAL A 180 15.94 -2.04 6.50
CA VAL A 180 15.16 -2.65 5.41
C VAL A 180 14.83 -1.58 4.37
N GLU A 181 15.21 -1.82 3.11
CA GLU A 181 14.97 -0.93 1.98
C GLU A 181 14.30 -1.69 0.84
N LEU A 182 13.42 -1.04 0.08
CA LEU A 182 12.89 -1.63 -1.14
C LEU A 182 13.96 -1.58 -2.25
N ALA A 183 14.27 -2.74 -2.82
CA ALA A 183 15.19 -2.86 -3.96
C ALA A 183 14.40 -2.89 -5.29
N GLY A 184 13.55 -1.89 -5.51
CA GLY A 184 12.77 -1.70 -6.72
C GLY A 184 11.26 -1.78 -6.55
N ASP A 185 10.56 -1.49 -7.65
CA ASP A 185 9.12 -1.63 -7.72
C ASP A 185 8.72 -3.10 -7.78
N GLU A 186 7.50 -3.39 -7.32
CA GLU A 186 6.89 -4.71 -7.47
C GLU A 186 6.74 -5.04 -8.96
N ARG A 187 7.26 -6.18 -9.40
CA ARG A 187 7.19 -6.64 -10.78
C ARG A 187 6.14 -7.73 -10.93
N GLN A 188 5.40 -7.68 -12.02
CA GLN A 188 4.44 -8.70 -12.40
C GLN A 188 4.79 -9.23 -13.78
N TYR A 189 4.88 -10.56 -13.88
CA TYR A 189 5.21 -11.24 -15.13
C TYR A 189 4.59 -12.64 -15.18
N GLU A 190 4.59 -13.25 -16.36
CA GLU A 190 4.17 -14.63 -16.53
C GLU A 190 5.38 -15.56 -16.53
N SER A 191 5.23 -16.71 -15.89
CA SER A 191 6.24 -17.77 -15.83
C SER A 191 5.60 -19.14 -16.04
N VAL A 192 6.33 -20.06 -16.64
CA VAL A 192 5.88 -21.44 -16.82
C VAL A 192 6.76 -22.37 -16.00
N LEU A 193 6.15 -23.09 -15.05
CA LEU A 193 6.81 -24.09 -14.22
C LEU A 193 6.17 -25.45 -14.47
N ASN A 194 6.97 -26.43 -14.86
CA ASN A 194 6.51 -27.81 -15.16
C ASN A 194 5.32 -27.85 -16.14
N GLY A 195 5.30 -26.93 -17.14
CA GLY A 195 4.23 -26.85 -18.14
C GLY A 195 2.99 -26.09 -17.70
N ARG A 196 2.94 -25.57 -16.46
CA ARG A 196 1.85 -24.76 -15.93
C ARG A 196 2.21 -23.29 -15.92
N ALA A 197 1.33 -22.46 -16.48
CA ALA A 197 1.50 -21.00 -16.50
C ALA A 197 1.08 -20.37 -15.17
N TYR A 198 1.88 -19.43 -14.69
CA TYR A 198 1.66 -18.65 -13.47
C TYR A 198 1.79 -17.17 -13.78
N ASN A 199 0.90 -16.39 -13.22
CA ASN A 199 1.12 -14.97 -13.02
C ASN A 199 1.92 -14.79 -11.72
N VAL A 200 3.12 -14.20 -11.84
CA VAL A 200 4.07 -14.04 -10.73
C VAL A 200 4.08 -12.58 -10.30
N ILE A 201 4.00 -12.36 -8.99
CA ILE A 201 4.28 -11.07 -8.36
C ILE A 201 5.60 -11.23 -7.64
N GLU A 202 6.59 -10.39 -7.99
CA GLU A 202 7.91 -10.38 -7.39
C GLU A 202 8.17 -9.08 -6.65
N ARG A 203 8.64 -9.19 -5.41
CA ARG A 203 9.10 -8.07 -4.58
C ARG A 203 10.51 -8.39 -4.11
N VAL A 204 11.41 -7.43 -4.25
CA VAL A 204 12.80 -7.53 -3.79
C VAL A 204 13.03 -6.50 -2.69
N ILE A 205 13.61 -6.95 -1.59
CA ILE A 205 13.91 -6.16 -0.40
C ILE A 205 15.41 -6.29 -0.14
N ALA A 206 16.09 -5.16 0.08
CA ALA A 206 17.47 -5.11 0.50
C ALA A 206 17.52 -5.02 2.03
N LEU A 207 18.25 -5.92 2.64
CA LEU A 207 18.46 -6.02 4.08
C LEU A 207 19.90 -5.65 4.39
N TYR A 208 20.09 -4.79 5.40
CA TYR A 208 21.42 -4.36 5.87
C TYR A 208 21.51 -4.62 7.38
N PRO A 209 22.08 -5.75 7.81
CA PRO A 209 22.28 -6.07 9.24
C PRO A 209 23.17 -5.03 9.91
N GLN A 210 22.78 -4.54 11.08
CA GLN A 210 23.55 -3.52 11.81
C GLN A 210 24.50 -4.11 12.86
N GLU A 211 24.30 -5.39 13.21
CA GLU A 211 25.07 -6.11 14.20
C GLU A 211 25.46 -7.50 13.67
N SER A 212 26.60 -8.02 14.15
CA SER A 212 27.03 -9.40 13.85
C SER A 212 26.25 -10.42 14.67
N GLY A 213 26.03 -11.60 14.10
CA GLY A 213 25.28 -12.69 14.73
C GLY A 213 24.40 -13.43 13.73
N GLU A 214 23.47 -14.20 14.23
CA GLU A 214 22.52 -14.93 13.41
C GLU A 214 21.20 -14.13 13.30
N ILE A 215 20.74 -13.87 12.10
CA ILE A 215 19.42 -13.29 11.84
C ILE A 215 18.49 -14.35 11.27
N GLN A 216 17.25 -14.32 11.72
CA GLN A 216 16.20 -15.24 11.27
C GLN A 216 15.09 -14.45 10.59
N ILE A 217 14.75 -14.85 9.36
CA ILE A 217 13.66 -14.27 8.56
C ILE A 217 12.51 -15.27 8.60
N SER A 218 11.38 -14.87 9.21
CA SER A 218 10.17 -15.69 9.24
C SER A 218 9.59 -15.91 7.85
N PRO A 219 8.74 -16.93 7.62
CA PRO A 219 8.05 -17.10 6.36
C PRO A 219 7.29 -15.84 5.91
N ALA A 220 7.42 -15.46 4.65
CA ALA A 220 6.53 -14.48 4.04
C ALA A 220 5.15 -15.11 3.87
N ARG A 221 4.07 -14.38 4.24
CA ARG A 221 2.70 -14.87 4.24
C ARG A 221 1.86 -14.16 3.21
N PHE A 222 1.31 -14.93 2.27
CA PHE A 222 0.34 -14.43 1.31
C PHE A 222 -1.05 -14.95 1.65
N GLU A 223 -2.00 -14.05 1.85
CA GLU A 223 -3.38 -14.37 2.17
C GLU A 223 -4.26 -14.01 0.97
N ALA A 224 -5.12 -14.92 0.53
CA ALA A 224 -6.07 -14.67 -0.53
C ALA A 224 -7.24 -15.66 -0.49
N ARG A 225 -8.37 -15.27 -1.11
CA ARG A 225 -9.42 -16.22 -1.51
C ARG A 225 -9.11 -16.69 -2.93
N VAL A 226 -9.15 -17.99 -3.14
CA VAL A 226 -8.80 -18.63 -4.41
C VAL A 226 -10.07 -19.00 -5.17
N LEU A 227 -10.10 -18.72 -6.48
CA LEU A 227 -11.19 -19.17 -7.36
C LEU A 227 -10.80 -20.54 -7.94
N ARG A 228 -11.45 -21.59 -7.47
CA ARG A 228 -11.24 -22.96 -7.93
C ARG A 228 -12.57 -23.57 -8.39
N ASP A 229 -12.61 -24.14 -9.58
CA ASP A 229 -13.80 -24.80 -10.16
C ASP A 229 -15.08 -23.92 -10.10
N GLY A 230 -14.92 -22.61 -10.33
CA GLY A 230 -16.01 -21.64 -10.30
C GLY A 230 -16.50 -21.26 -8.89
N ARG A 231 -15.87 -21.77 -7.83
CA ARG A 231 -16.18 -21.46 -6.43
C ARG A 231 -15.05 -20.64 -5.80
N ILE A 232 -15.43 -19.71 -4.94
CA ILE A 232 -14.47 -18.93 -4.14
C ILE A 232 -14.27 -19.66 -2.80
N THR A 233 -13.01 -19.97 -2.49
CA THR A 233 -12.64 -20.58 -1.19
C THR A 233 -12.79 -19.60 -0.04
N GLY A 234 -12.61 -20.05 1.19
CA GLY A 234 -12.28 -19.21 2.34
C GLY A 234 -10.96 -18.45 2.09
N ARG A 235 -10.56 -17.63 3.04
CA ARG A 235 -9.24 -17.01 3.01
C ARG A 235 -8.20 -18.09 3.26
N LYS A 236 -7.31 -18.32 2.28
CA LYS A 236 -6.18 -19.23 2.42
C LYS A 236 -4.92 -18.45 2.74
N VAL A 237 -4.03 -19.07 3.51
CA VAL A 237 -2.70 -18.58 3.85
C VAL A 237 -1.66 -19.47 3.17
N PHE A 238 -0.75 -18.84 2.46
CA PHE A 238 0.38 -19.48 1.79
C PHE A 238 1.65 -18.91 2.39
N GLU A 239 2.60 -19.74 2.76
CA GLU A 239 3.83 -19.35 3.42
C GLU A 239 5.03 -19.78 2.57
N SER A 240 6.09 -18.95 2.62
CA SER A 240 7.39 -19.33 2.06
C SER A 240 8.22 -20.12 3.08
N GLU A 241 9.39 -20.58 2.66
CA GLU A 241 10.38 -21.12 3.60
C GLU A 241 10.96 -19.98 4.47
N PRO A 242 11.33 -20.26 5.73
CA PRO A 242 12.11 -19.35 6.55
C PRO A 242 13.58 -19.33 6.12
N HIS A 243 14.32 -18.27 6.43
CA HIS A 243 15.74 -18.16 6.16
C HIS A 243 16.51 -17.80 7.42
N THR A 244 17.73 -18.33 7.52
CA THR A 244 18.71 -18.00 8.57
C THR A 244 19.98 -17.52 7.89
N ILE A 245 20.53 -16.39 8.32
CA ILE A 245 21.71 -15.77 7.73
C ILE A 245 22.72 -15.49 8.83
N THR A 246 23.96 -15.85 8.60
CA THR A 246 25.07 -15.54 9.49
C THR A 246 25.69 -14.21 9.12
N VAL A 247 25.75 -13.28 10.07
CA VAL A 247 26.36 -11.96 9.90
C VAL A 247 27.71 -11.92 10.61
N LEU A 248 28.78 -11.80 9.85
CA LEU A 248 30.14 -11.71 10.32
C LEU A 248 30.47 -10.31 10.86
N PRO A 249 31.35 -10.19 11.88
CA PRO A 249 31.78 -8.92 12.38
C PRO A 249 32.61 -8.16 11.33
N ILE A 250 32.76 -6.85 11.54
CA ILE A 250 33.59 -5.98 10.70
C ILE A 250 35.07 -6.42 10.83
N PRO A 251 35.75 -6.76 9.72
CA PRO A 251 37.18 -7.10 9.73
C PRO A 251 38.04 -5.91 10.10
N ALA A 252 39.22 -6.19 10.66
CA ALA A 252 40.17 -5.13 10.96
C ALA A 252 40.56 -4.35 9.70
N PRO A 253 40.70 -3.01 9.78
CA PRO A 253 41.12 -2.19 8.64
C PRO A 253 42.57 -2.52 8.23
N PRO A 254 42.93 -2.25 6.94
CA PRO A 254 44.31 -2.48 6.48
C PRO A 254 45.31 -1.64 7.23
N ALA A 255 46.56 -2.14 7.39
CA ALA A 255 47.62 -1.42 8.11
C ALA A 255 47.94 -0.05 7.49
N ASP A 256 47.83 0.07 6.16
CA ASP A 256 48.05 1.30 5.40
C ASP A 256 46.89 2.30 5.54
N TYR A 257 45.71 1.85 5.99
CA TYR A 257 44.50 2.65 6.16
C TYR A 257 43.84 2.39 7.52
N PRO A 258 44.48 2.67 8.63
CA PRO A 258 43.99 2.30 9.97
C PRO A 258 42.67 2.99 10.36
N ASN A 259 42.32 4.09 9.69
CA ASN A 259 41.09 4.85 9.88
C ASN A 259 40.08 4.66 8.72
N ALA A 260 40.25 3.61 7.91
CA ALA A 260 39.32 3.35 6.80
C ALA A 260 37.87 3.28 7.30
N ALA A 261 36.99 4.01 6.63
CA ALA A 261 35.56 3.86 6.86
C ALA A 261 35.11 2.44 6.42
N TRP A 262 34.19 1.85 7.18
CA TRP A 262 33.62 0.57 6.81
C TRP A 262 32.68 0.73 5.61
N LEU A 263 33.04 0.15 4.46
CA LEU A 263 32.29 0.20 3.22
C LEU A 263 32.26 -1.19 2.57
N PRO A 264 31.36 -2.10 3.02
CA PRO A 264 31.20 -3.41 2.41
C PRO A 264 30.38 -3.27 1.11
N ALA A 265 30.92 -3.72 -0.02
CA ALA A 265 30.28 -3.60 -1.31
C ALA A 265 30.62 -4.78 -2.22
N ARG A 266 29.87 -4.97 -3.30
CA ARG A 266 30.19 -5.90 -4.38
C ARG A 266 31.10 -5.26 -5.44
N ASP A 267 30.97 -3.95 -5.59
CA ASP A 267 31.74 -3.16 -6.54
C ASP A 267 31.73 -1.70 -6.10
N VAL A 268 32.89 -1.04 -6.28
CA VAL A 268 33.07 0.39 -5.97
C VAL A 268 33.75 1.09 -7.13
N GLU A 269 33.14 2.14 -7.62
CA GLU A 269 33.69 3.00 -8.65
C GLU A 269 33.94 4.41 -8.09
N LEU A 270 35.10 4.98 -8.42
CA LEU A 270 35.48 6.34 -8.07
C LEU A 270 35.88 7.10 -9.32
N SER A 271 35.24 8.23 -9.60
CA SER A 271 35.54 9.06 -10.75
C SER A 271 35.58 10.53 -10.40
N ALA A 272 36.23 11.33 -11.22
CA ALA A 272 36.27 12.79 -11.06
C ALA A 272 36.04 13.51 -12.36
N GLU A 273 35.20 14.54 -12.31
CA GLU A 273 34.89 15.44 -13.43
C GLU A 273 35.34 16.88 -13.08
N TRP A 274 35.73 17.63 -14.07
CA TRP A 274 36.18 19.01 -13.91
C TRP A 274 35.38 19.94 -14.80
N SER A 275 35.00 21.11 -14.31
CA SER A 275 34.30 22.12 -15.09
C SER A 275 35.17 22.76 -16.20
N ARG A 276 36.49 22.74 -16.01
CA ARG A 276 37.54 23.15 -16.97
C ARG A 276 38.76 22.25 -16.79
N PRO A 277 39.63 22.12 -17.77
CA PRO A 277 40.90 21.42 -17.62
C PRO A 277 41.70 21.98 -16.44
N PRO A 278 42.24 21.14 -15.54
CA PRO A 278 42.97 21.59 -14.36
C PRO A 278 44.36 22.25 -14.70
N ASP A 279 44.84 22.08 -15.91
CA ASP A 279 46.04 22.72 -16.48
C ASP A 279 45.78 24.11 -17.11
N GLU A 280 44.54 24.59 -17.12
CA GLU A 280 44.10 25.87 -17.65
C GLU A 280 43.45 26.78 -16.59
N MET A 281 43.88 26.68 -15.34
CA MET A 281 43.32 27.48 -14.24
C MET A 281 43.86 28.91 -14.26
N GLN A 282 43.00 29.86 -13.90
CA GLN A 282 43.41 31.25 -13.68
C GLN A 282 43.38 31.60 -12.19
N ALA A 283 44.37 32.34 -11.73
CA ALA A 283 44.44 32.78 -10.34
C ALA A 283 43.21 33.62 -9.96
N GLY A 284 42.54 33.26 -8.87
CA GLY A 284 41.32 33.92 -8.41
C GLY A 284 40.02 33.43 -9.06
N GLU A 285 40.08 32.62 -10.12
CA GLU A 285 38.89 32.03 -10.72
C GLU A 285 38.59 30.64 -10.16
N PRO A 286 37.33 30.31 -9.82
CA PRO A 286 36.96 29.01 -9.34
C PRO A 286 36.89 27.97 -10.46
N VAL A 287 37.46 26.78 -10.22
CA VAL A 287 37.27 25.59 -11.04
C VAL A 287 36.58 24.53 -10.18
N THR A 288 35.50 23.97 -10.69
CA THR A 288 34.73 22.96 -9.97
C THR A 288 35.28 21.57 -10.28
N ARG A 289 35.56 20.81 -9.22
CA ARG A 289 35.84 19.37 -9.28
C ARG A 289 34.65 18.61 -8.65
N ILE A 290 34.10 17.62 -9.36
CA ILE A 290 33.07 16.74 -8.87
C ILE A 290 33.69 15.37 -8.70
N ILE A 291 33.68 14.83 -7.48
CA ILE A 291 34.11 13.46 -7.18
C ILE A 291 32.86 12.63 -7.02
N THR A 292 32.74 11.57 -7.80
CA THR A 292 31.61 10.63 -7.74
C THR A 292 32.11 9.30 -7.19
N LEU A 293 31.58 8.91 -6.03
CA LEU A 293 31.74 7.59 -5.42
C LEU A 293 30.43 6.82 -5.63
N SER A 294 30.49 5.66 -6.26
CA SER A 294 29.36 4.75 -6.37
C SER A 294 29.73 3.37 -5.83
N ALA A 295 28.79 2.73 -5.13
CA ALA A 295 29.01 1.40 -4.56
C ALA A 295 27.78 0.51 -4.75
N LEU A 296 27.96 -0.64 -5.38
CA LEU A 296 26.92 -1.66 -5.52
C LEU A 296 26.78 -2.45 -4.22
N GLY A 297 25.58 -2.54 -3.71
CA GLY A 297 25.29 -3.16 -2.42
C GLY A 297 25.29 -2.18 -1.26
N GLN A 298 25.26 -0.86 -1.55
CA GLN A 298 25.16 0.18 -0.53
C GLN A 298 24.07 1.20 -0.89
N ILE A 299 23.46 1.80 0.14
CA ILE A 299 22.60 2.96 -0.07
C ILE A 299 23.44 4.25 -0.04
N GLU A 300 22.97 5.28 -0.73
CA GLU A 300 23.68 6.55 -0.92
C GLU A 300 24.07 7.25 0.40
N THR A 301 23.28 7.03 1.47
CA THR A 301 23.53 7.63 2.79
C THR A 301 24.64 6.96 3.59
N GLN A 302 25.05 5.75 3.19
CA GLN A 302 26.16 4.99 3.84
C GLN A 302 27.51 5.26 3.17
N LEU A 303 27.53 5.93 2.01
CA LEU A 303 28.76 6.24 1.32
C LEU A 303 29.59 7.31 2.08
N PRO A 304 30.88 7.08 2.32
CA PRO A 304 31.74 8.05 3.00
C PRO A 304 31.87 9.33 2.18
N ALA A 305 32.06 10.44 2.87
CA ALA A 305 32.39 11.71 2.22
C ALA A 305 33.84 11.68 1.73
N SER A 306 34.08 12.29 0.57
CA SER A 306 35.45 12.56 0.13
C SER A 306 36.10 13.63 1.03
N GLU A 307 37.34 13.46 1.42
CA GLU A 307 38.06 14.46 2.20
C GLU A 307 38.29 15.74 1.39
N VAL A 308 38.15 16.90 2.04
CA VAL A 308 38.47 18.19 1.45
C VAL A 308 39.99 18.33 1.39
N PRO A 309 40.61 18.42 0.20
CA PRO A 309 42.05 18.52 0.09
C PRO A 309 42.55 19.83 0.70
N GLN A 310 43.59 19.75 1.53
CA GLN A 310 44.29 20.89 2.11
C GLN A 310 45.63 21.04 1.35
N VAL A 311 45.73 22.07 0.52
CA VAL A 311 46.93 22.33 -0.27
C VAL A 311 47.27 23.82 -0.17
N ASP A 312 48.50 24.10 0.25
CA ASP A 312 48.98 25.47 0.32
C ASP A 312 48.93 26.14 -1.06
N GLY A 313 48.33 27.32 -1.12
CA GLY A 313 48.13 28.05 -2.38
C GLY A 313 46.77 27.74 -3.08
N LEU A 314 45.95 26.90 -2.51
CA LEU A 314 44.57 26.64 -2.94
C LEU A 314 43.56 26.98 -1.85
N ASN A 315 42.47 27.62 -2.23
CA ASN A 315 41.27 27.67 -1.44
C ASN A 315 40.26 26.64 -1.99
N VAL A 316 39.82 25.70 -1.15
CA VAL A 316 38.87 24.68 -1.55
C VAL A 316 37.59 24.82 -0.72
N TYR A 317 36.48 24.99 -1.40
CA TYR A 317 35.16 25.14 -0.82
C TYR A 317 34.29 23.93 -1.19
N ALA A 318 33.86 23.17 -0.22
CA ALA A 318 32.93 22.08 -0.44
C ALA A 318 31.50 22.60 -0.56
N ASP A 319 30.75 22.08 -1.52
CA ASP A 319 29.32 22.30 -1.65
C ASP A 319 28.55 21.14 -1.00
N LYS A 320 27.22 21.26 -0.94
CA LYS A 320 26.37 20.21 -0.44
C LYS A 320 26.44 18.99 -1.36
N PRO A 321 26.67 17.77 -0.83
CA PRO A 321 26.75 16.57 -1.64
C PRO A 321 25.38 16.24 -2.27
N GLU A 322 25.40 15.71 -3.49
CA GLU A 322 24.26 15.10 -4.15
C GLU A 322 24.27 13.58 -3.87
N LEU A 323 23.17 13.09 -3.29
CA LEU A 323 22.99 11.68 -2.98
C LEU A 323 21.88 11.12 -3.87
N SER A 324 22.15 9.99 -4.52
CA SER A 324 21.19 9.30 -5.37
C SER A 324 21.44 7.80 -5.35
N ARG A 325 20.45 7.02 -5.80
CA ARG A 325 20.59 5.57 -5.93
C ARG A 325 20.02 5.09 -7.27
N THR A 326 20.56 4.01 -7.78
CA THR A 326 20.05 3.26 -8.93
C THR A 326 19.82 1.81 -8.52
N LEU A 327 18.96 1.13 -9.29
CA LEU A 327 18.67 -0.29 -9.07
C LEU A 327 19.28 -1.09 -10.21
N GLU A 328 20.10 -2.06 -9.85
CA GLU A 328 20.80 -2.94 -10.77
C GLU A 328 20.45 -4.41 -10.47
N ALA A 329 20.92 -5.33 -11.31
CA ALA A 329 20.68 -6.76 -11.11
C ALA A 329 21.27 -7.27 -9.78
N GLY A 330 22.38 -6.68 -9.32
CA GLY A 330 23.05 -6.97 -8.06
C GLY A 330 22.52 -6.20 -6.84
N GLY A 331 21.47 -5.42 -6.99
CA GLY A 331 20.83 -4.68 -5.90
C GLY A 331 20.88 -3.16 -6.04
N ILE A 332 20.98 -2.49 -4.92
CA ILE A 332 21.03 -1.03 -4.85
C ILE A 332 22.47 -0.57 -5.09
N ARG A 333 22.67 0.33 -6.04
CA ARG A 333 23.91 1.10 -6.19
C ARG A 333 23.68 2.50 -5.64
N GLY A 334 24.29 2.79 -4.51
CA GLY A 334 24.35 4.14 -3.96
C GLY A 334 25.35 4.97 -4.73
N VAL A 335 25.05 6.26 -4.91
CA VAL A 335 25.91 7.24 -5.59
C VAL A 335 25.97 8.49 -4.73
N ARG A 336 27.20 8.92 -4.45
CA ARG A 336 27.51 10.17 -3.77
C ARG A 336 28.38 11.04 -4.68
N ARG A 337 27.95 12.28 -4.92
CA ARG A 337 28.70 13.28 -5.68
C ARG A 337 29.07 14.42 -4.77
N ASP A 338 30.37 14.54 -4.45
CA ASP A 338 30.94 15.64 -3.69
C ASP A 338 31.50 16.68 -4.66
N GLN A 339 31.06 17.92 -4.53
CA GLN A 339 31.44 19.02 -5.38
C GLN A 339 32.35 20.00 -4.63
N TYR A 340 33.45 20.37 -5.23
CA TYR A 340 34.44 21.29 -4.68
C TYR A 340 34.74 22.42 -5.64
N ALA A 341 34.60 23.66 -5.19
CA ALA A 341 35.12 24.84 -5.90
C ALA A 341 36.59 25.08 -5.44
N ILE A 342 37.51 24.96 -6.37
CA ILE A 342 38.95 25.10 -6.16
C ILE A 342 39.41 26.41 -6.75
N ILE A 343 40.06 27.27 -5.96
CA ILE A 343 40.56 28.58 -6.36
C ILE A 343 42.06 28.64 -6.11
N GLY A 344 42.85 28.85 -7.16
CA GLY A 344 44.27 29.09 -7.06
C GLY A 344 44.58 30.51 -6.59
N LEU A 345 45.48 30.68 -5.63
CA LEU A 345 45.78 31.98 -5.02
C LEU A 345 46.92 32.72 -5.74
N ALA A 346 47.83 32.00 -6.40
CA ALA A 346 48.97 32.56 -7.10
C ALA A 346 49.34 31.70 -8.32
N ASN A 347 50.14 32.28 -9.24
CA ASN A 347 50.67 31.53 -10.36
C ASN A 347 51.63 30.44 -9.90
N GLY A 348 51.59 29.31 -10.57
CA GLY A 348 52.48 28.17 -10.30
C GLY A 348 51.86 26.86 -10.66
N GLU A 349 52.61 25.81 -10.44
CA GLU A 349 52.15 24.43 -10.51
C GLU A 349 51.97 23.93 -9.10
N LEU A 350 50.76 23.39 -8.79
CA LEU A 350 50.41 22.81 -7.51
C LEU A 350 49.96 21.37 -7.71
N GLU A 351 50.38 20.49 -6.85
CA GLU A 351 49.90 19.10 -6.89
C GLU A 351 48.72 18.91 -5.97
N LEU A 352 47.58 18.55 -6.57
CA LEU A 352 46.40 18.14 -5.84
C LEU A 352 46.53 16.65 -5.52
N PRO A 353 46.44 16.23 -4.24
CA PRO A 353 46.59 14.83 -3.88
C PRO A 353 45.54 13.95 -4.50
N GLY A 354 45.89 12.70 -4.72
CA GLY A 354 44.92 11.66 -5.11
C GLY A 354 43.86 11.45 -4.04
N VAL A 355 42.80 10.76 -4.42
CA VAL A 355 41.75 10.34 -3.49
C VAL A 355 41.74 8.83 -3.44
N GLU A 356 41.76 8.26 -2.26
CA GLU A 356 41.74 6.82 -2.03
C GLU A 356 40.59 6.47 -1.10
N VAL A 357 39.80 5.49 -1.51
CA VAL A 357 38.65 4.98 -0.73
C VAL A 357 38.84 3.49 -0.52
N PRO A 358 39.35 3.08 0.67
CA PRO A 358 39.39 1.67 1.04
C PRO A 358 37.96 1.14 1.23
N TRP A 359 37.70 -0.06 0.72
CA TRP A 359 36.41 -0.73 0.82
C TRP A 359 36.58 -2.25 0.95
N TRP A 360 35.59 -2.90 1.51
CA TRP A 360 35.57 -4.36 1.67
C TRP A 360 34.81 -5.02 0.54
N ASP A 361 35.48 -5.84 -0.26
CA ASP A 361 34.84 -6.68 -1.25
C ASP A 361 34.20 -7.90 -0.58
N ILE A 362 32.86 -7.92 -0.53
CA ILE A 362 32.13 -8.99 0.16
C ILE A 362 32.21 -10.33 -0.56
N GLU A 363 32.49 -10.35 -1.86
CA GLU A 363 32.62 -11.56 -2.65
C GLU A 363 34.03 -12.17 -2.55
N ALA A 364 35.05 -11.32 -2.58
CA ALA A 364 36.43 -11.74 -2.43
C ALA A 364 36.86 -11.94 -0.95
N GLY A 365 36.15 -11.32 -0.01
CA GLY A 365 36.50 -11.36 1.42
C GLY A 365 37.81 -10.64 1.73
N GLU A 366 38.09 -9.52 1.05
CA GLU A 366 39.34 -8.76 1.20
C GLU A 366 39.14 -7.25 1.07
N TRP A 367 40.06 -6.48 1.66
CA TRP A 367 40.11 -5.05 1.47
C TRP A 367 40.65 -4.69 0.08
N LYS A 368 39.97 -3.79 -0.62
CA LYS A 368 40.38 -3.16 -1.87
C LYS A 368 40.41 -1.65 -1.75
N VAL A 369 41.06 -0.96 -2.68
CA VAL A 369 41.14 0.50 -2.70
C VAL A 369 40.70 1.01 -4.07
N ALA A 370 39.66 1.84 -4.07
CA ALA A 370 39.30 2.64 -5.24
C ALA A 370 40.11 3.95 -5.18
N SER A 371 40.79 4.30 -6.27
CA SER A 371 41.71 5.44 -6.25
C SER A 371 41.55 6.36 -7.45
N LEU A 372 41.75 7.67 -7.22
CA LEU A 372 41.99 8.68 -8.22
C LEU A 372 43.43 9.17 -8.10
N PRO A 373 44.21 9.24 -9.17
CA PRO A 373 45.58 9.69 -9.10
C PRO A 373 45.68 11.17 -8.67
N SER A 374 46.83 11.56 -8.13
CA SER A 374 47.17 12.98 -7.94
C SER A 374 47.15 13.72 -9.27
N ARG A 375 46.89 15.03 -9.23
CA ARG A 375 46.76 15.88 -10.42
C ARG A 375 47.52 17.18 -10.24
N THR A 376 48.37 17.50 -11.21
CA THR A 376 49.02 18.81 -11.28
C THR A 376 48.03 19.86 -11.77
N LEU A 377 47.90 20.95 -11.04
CA LEU A 377 47.11 22.12 -11.38
C LEU A 377 48.06 23.20 -11.88
N THR A 378 47.87 23.69 -13.09
CA THR A 378 48.64 24.80 -13.63
C THR A 378 47.85 26.10 -13.52
N ILE A 379 48.27 26.99 -12.66
CA ILE A 379 47.61 28.27 -12.40
C ILE A 379 48.37 29.38 -13.09
N THR A 380 47.70 30.09 -14.00
CA THR A 380 48.24 31.19 -14.75
C THR A 380 47.46 32.49 -14.49
N GLY A 381 47.99 33.64 -14.91
CA GLY A 381 47.36 34.93 -14.65
C GLY A 381 47.70 35.44 -13.24
N MET A 382 48.12 36.68 -13.14
CA MET A 382 48.41 37.32 -11.87
C MET A 382 47.07 37.78 -11.31
N ALA A 383 46.65 37.30 -10.15
CA ALA A 383 45.61 37.99 -9.40
C ALA A 383 46.05 39.44 -9.27
N ALA A 384 45.30 40.37 -9.85
CA ALA A 384 45.58 41.79 -9.68
C ALA A 384 45.67 42.03 -8.16
N PRO A 385 46.77 42.60 -7.63
CA PRO A 385 46.81 42.90 -6.21
C PRO A 385 45.56 43.73 -5.92
N VAL A 386 44.74 43.27 -5.01
CA VAL A 386 43.70 44.10 -4.42
C VAL A 386 44.47 45.18 -3.70
N VAL A 387 44.75 46.29 -4.41
CA VAL A 387 45.25 47.52 -3.80
C VAL A 387 44.09 47.96 -2.91
N PRO A 388 44.23 47.91 -1.57
CA PRO A 388 43.20 48.51 -0.71
C PRO A 388 43.05 49.94 -1.21
N PRO A 389 41.85 50.48 -1.38
CA PRO A 389 41.71 51.87 -1.80
C PRO A 389 42.56 52.71 -0.85
N GLU A 390 43.54 53.45 -1.43
CA GLU A 390 44.41 54.35 -0.70
C GLU A 390 43.49 55.27 0.07
N PRO A 391 43.60 55.32 1.43
CA PRO A 391 42.69 56.16 2.23
C PRO A 391 42.91 57.60 1.73
N GLU A 392 41.87 58.23 1.19
CA GLU A 392 41.89 59.65 0.93
C GLU A 392 42.34 60.37 2.18
N PRO A 393 43.25 61.36 2.11
CA PRO A 393 43.75 62.06 3.29
C PRO A 393 42.59 62.79 3.98
N VAL A 394 42.05 62.15 4.99
CA VAL A 394 41.10 62.80 5.91
C VAL A 394 41.89 63.81 6.70
N VAL A 395 41.68 65.08 6.42
CA VAL A 395 42.13 66.21 7.25
C VAL A 395 41.59 65.96 8.65
N ALA A 396 42.50 65.67 9.58
CA ALA A 396 42.13 65.38 10.96
C ALA A 396 41.59 66.65 11.62
N GLU A 397 40.31 66.75 11.75
CA GLU A 397 39.67 67.57 12.76
C GLU A 397 39.60 66.74 14.03
N VAL A 398 40.42 67.17 15.00
CA VAL A 398 40.48 66.55 16.33
C VAL A 398 39.20 66.83 17.07
N ALA A 399 38.28 65.86 17.09
CA ALA A 399 37.18 65.82 18.01
C ALA A 399 37.38 64.63 18.96
N GLU A 400 37.37 64.89 20.24
CA GLU A 400 37.56 64.01 21.36
C GLU A 400 36.57 62.83 21.29
N PRO A 401 37.00 61.54 21.46
CA PRO A 401 36.10 60.44 21.34
C PRO A 401 35.16 60.32 22.55
N ALA A 402 33.89 60.54 22.29
CA ALA A 402 32.85 60.11 23.22
C ALA A 402 32.77 58.58 23.23
N PRO A 403 32.57 57.92 24.37
CA PRO A 403 32.52 56.44 24.45
C PRO A 403 31.26 55.92 23.75
N VAL A 404 31.42 55.26 22.60
CA VAL A 404 30.36 54.54 21.93
C VAL A 404 30.09 53.27 22.70
N THR A 405 29.03 53.25 23.48
CA THR A 405 28.49 52.05 24.10
C THR A 405 27.97 51.12 22.99
N VAL A 406 28.52 49.90 22.92
CA VAL A 406 28.22 48.81 21.98
C VAL A 406 26.75 48.29 22.13
N GLU A 407 25.92 48.98 22.90
CA GLU A 407 24.57 48.51 23.27
C GLU A 407 23.45 48.97 22.32
N GLU A 408 23.71 49.90 21.41
CA GLU A 408 22.64 50.50 20.58
C GLU A 408 22.46 49.84 19.20
N ALA A 409 23.43 49.07 18.73
CA ALA A 409 23.33 48.35 17.44
C ALA A 409 22.58 47.01 17.51
N VAL A 410 22.41 46.43 18.72
CA VAL A 410 21.69 45.16 18.92
C VAL A 410 20.19 45.39 19.09
N ARG A 411 19.74 46.61 19.43
CA ARG A 411 18.31 46.88 19.71
C ARG A 411 17.43 47.10 18.47
N SER A 412 17.96 47.32 17.31
CA SER A 412 17.13 47.58 16.11
C SER A 412 16.72 46.32 15.33
N VAL A 413 17.36 45.19 15.56
CA VAL A 413 17.02 43.92 14.86
C VAL A 413 15.97 43.12 15.63
N ASP A 414 15.94 43.28 16.96
CA ASP A 414 15.02 42.54 17.84
C ASP A 414 13.56 43.00 17.77
N SER A 415 13.30 44.27 17.45
CA SER A 415 11.93 44.81 17.47
C SER A 415 11.05 44.27 16.31
N PHE A 416 11.61 43.88 15.21
CA PHE A 416 10.85 43.29 14.10
C PHE A 416 10.41 41.87 14.43
N TRP A 417 11.32 41.06 14.94
CA TRP A 417 11.03 39.66 15.31
C TRP A 417 10.15 39.56 16.55
N GLN A 418 10.31 40.47 17.52
CA GLN A 418 9.40 40.56 18.67
C GLN A 418 7.98 40.88 18.24
N ARG A 419 7.77 41.86 17.35
CA ARG A 419 6.44 42.17 16.81
C ARG A 419 5.88 41.07 15.92
N ALA A 420 6.73 40.37 15.16
CA ALA A 420 6.34 39.20 14.37
C ALA A 420 5.89 38.04 15.27
N THR A 421 6.62 37.77 16.36
CA THR A 421 6.24 36.72 17.34
C THR A 421 4.99 37.09 18.11
N GLU A 422 4.79 38.37 18.49
CA GLU A 422 3.56 38.84 19.14
C GLU A 422 2.34 38.70 18.20
N LEU A 423 2.48 39.04 16.91
CA LEU A 423 1.42 38.88 15.91
C LEU A 423 1.09 37.39 15.68
N LEU A 424 2.10 36.55 15.63
CA LEU A 424 1.92 35.10 15.49
C LEU A 424 1.25 34.49 16.72
N ALA A 425 1.64 34.94 17.92
CA ALA A 425 1.03 34.49 19.17
C ALA A 425 -0.43 34.91 19.28
N VAL A 426 -0.77 36.17 18.88
CA VAL A 426 -2.17 36.64 18.81
C VAL A 426 -2.98 35.83 17.79
N LEU A 427 -2.42 35.55 16.62
CA LEU A 427 -3.08 34.71 15.60
C LEU A 427 -3.33 33.28 16.13
N TRP A 428 -2.38 32.74 16.86
CA TRP A 428 -2.50 31.42 17.50
C TRP A 428 -3.58 31.40 18.59
N ILE A 429 -3.62 32.42 19.42
CA ILE A 429 -4.67 32.57 20.44
C ILE A 429 -6.06 32.72 19.79
N LEU A 430 -6.16 33.47 18.70
CA LEU A 430 -7.42 33.62 17.96
C LEU A 430 -7.87 32.32 17.31
N THR A 431 -6.96 31.53 16.75
CA THR A 431 -7.27 30.20 16.18
C THR A 431 -7.67 29.20 17.26
N LEU A 432 -7.02 29.21 18.42
CA LEU A 432 -7.40 28.40 19.57
C LEU A 432 -8.76 28.83 20.16
N ALA A 433 -9.04 30.14 20.24
CA ALA A 433 -10.32 30.63 20.68
C ALA A 433 -11.45 30.29 19.70
N ALA A 434 -11.22 30.40 18.40
CA ALA A 434 -12.17 29.99 17.37
C ALA A 434 -12.42 28.47 17.40
N TRP A 435 -11.35 27.67 17.59
CA TRP A 435 -11.47 26.22 17.77
C TRP A 435 -12.24 25.85 19.04
N TRP A 436 -11.94 26.49 20.17
CA TRP A 436 -12.64 26.30 21.43
C TRP A 436 -14.12 26.74 21.35
N TRP A 437 -14.40 27.86 20.63
CA TRP A 437 -15.78 28.25 20.37
C TRP A 437 -16.52 27.28 19.47
N SER A 438 -15.87 26.75 18.43
CA SER A 438 -16.44 25.69 17.58
C SER A 438 -16.79 24.43 18.37
N LEU A 439 -15.97 24.07 19.36
CA LEU A 439 -16.23 22.95 20.27
C LEU A 439 -17.42 23.23 21.23
N ARG A 440 -17.65 24.48 21.59
CA ARG A 440 -18.78 24.85 22.49
C ARG A 440 -20.09 25.13 21.77
N THR A 441 -20.03 25.56 20.52
CA THR A 441 -21.22 25.86 19.70
C THR A 441 -21.63 24.69 18.81
N ALA A 442 -20.78 23.66 18.67
CA ALA A 442 -21.19 22.43 18.05
C ALA A 442 -22.29 21.78 18.92
N PRO A 443 -23.51 21.59 18.41
CA PRO A 443 -24.51 20.81 19.13
C PRO A 443 -23.87 19.45 19.38
N ARG A 444 -23.93 19.00 20.64
CA ARG A 444 -23.46 17.68 21.10
C ARG A 444 -24.25 16.62 20.35
N LYS A 445 -23.84 16.34 19.11
CA LYS A 445 -24.20 15.10 18.44
C LYS A 445 -23.43 14.02 19.19
N GLN A 446 -24.16 13.21 19.91
CA GLN A 446 -23.69 11.90 20.32
C GLN A 446 -23.19 11.23 19.04
N ASP A 447 -21.85 11.17 18.89
CA ASP A 447 -21.21 10.28 17.91
C ASP A 447 -21.35 8.84 18.40
N VAL A 448 -22.56 8.34 18.22
CA VAL A 448 -22.69 6.97 17.76
C VAL A 448 -22.17 7.02 16.32
N GLN A 449 -21.02 6.43 16.04
CA GLN A 449 -20.63 5.99 14.72
C GLN A 449 -21.75 5.07 14.18
N ARG A 450 -22.81 5.71 13.68
CA ARG A 450 -23.65 5.11 12.67
C ARG A 450 -22.82 5.21 11.40
N GLU A 451 -22.20 4.12 10.98
CA GLU A 451 -22.05 3.83 9.57
C GLU A 451 -23.32 4.34 8.92
N ALA A 452 -23.16 5.36 8.06
CA ALA A 452 -24.27 5.87 7.29
C ALA A 452 -24.74 4.70 6.43
N LYS A 453 -25.76 4.00 6.89
CA LYS A 453 -26.46 2.98 6.13
C LYS A 453 -26.90 3.68 4.86
N GLU A 454 -26.26 3.37 3.73
CA GLU A 454 -26.67 3.91 2.44
C GLU A 454 -28.18 3.77 2.33
N PRO A 455 -28.90 4.82 1.96
CA PRO A 455 -30.35 4.74 1.86
C PRO A 455 -30.71 3.61 0.87
N PRO A 456 -31.75 2.84 1.11
CA PRO A 456 -32.10 1.72 0.25
C PRO A 456 -32.21 2.16 -1.20
N ILE A 457 -31.75 1.32 -2.13
CA ILE A 457 -31.55 1.60 -3.55
C ILE A 457 -32.72 2.37 -4.18
N HIS A 458 -33.96 2.03 -3.82
CA HIS A 458 -35.16 2.73 -4.34
C HIS A 458 -35.25 4.20 -3.89
N LYS A 459 -34.73 4.57 -2.70
CA LYS A 459 -34.66 5.96 -2.26
C LYS A 459 -33.56 6.74 -2.98
N GLN A 460 -32.43 6.10 -3.24
CA GLN A 460 -31.35 6.68 -4.06
C GLN A 460 -31.82 6.91 -5.49
N GLN A 461 -32.50 5.94 -6.09
CA GLN A 461 -33.08 6.06 -7.43
C GLN A 461 -34.12 7.19 -7.51
N ALA A 462 -35.01 7.31 -6.52
CA ALA A 462 -36.00 8.38 -6.47
C ALA A 462 -35.36 9.77 -6.34
N ALA A 463 -34.27 9.89 -5.56
CA ALA A 463 -33.52 11.13 -5.42
C ALA A 463 -32.83 11.55 -6.73
N LEU A 464 -32.21 10.60 -7.44
CA LEU A 464 -31.56 10.85 -8.74
C LEU A 464 -32.55 11.25 -9.82
N LEU A 465 -33.73 10.62 -9.88
CA LEU A 465 -34.80 11.03 -10.80
C LEU A 465 -35.38 12.42 -10.47
N LYS A 466 -35.44 12.77 -9.19
CA LYS A 466 -35.82 14.13 -8.77
C LYS A 466 -34.78 15.15 -9.21
N ALA A 467 -33.49 14.81 -9.09
CA ALA A 467 -32.39 15.66 -9.55
C ALA A 467 -32.40 15.82 -11.08
N ALA A 468 -32.60 14.73 -11.84
CA ALA A 468 -32.70 14.77 -13.29
C ALA A 468 -33.85 15.67 -13.76
N ARG A 469 -35.03 15.57 -13.13
CA ARG A 469 -36.20 16.43 -13.45
C ARG A 469 -35.95 17.90 -13.14
N LYS A 470 -35.26 18.20 -12.01
CA LYS A 470 -34.89 19.57 -11.66
C LYS A 470 -33.91 20.17 -12.67
N ALA A 471 -32.92 19.39 -13.09
CA ALA A 471 -31.92 19.79 -14.08
C ALA A 471 -32.59 20.01 -15.46
N ALA A 472 -33.50 19.10 -15.88
CA ALA A 472 -34.26 19.25 -17.12
C ALA A 472 -35.10 20.53 -17.14
N ALA A 473 -35.87 20.81 -16.09
CA ALA A 473 -36.63 22.03 -15.95
C ALA A 473 -35.80 23.33 -15.92
N ALA A 474 -34.54 23.24 -15.54
CA ALA A 474 -33.56 24.33 -15.55
C ALA A 474 -32.79 24.47 -16.86
N GLY A 475 -33.01 23.60 -17.86
CA GLY A 475 -32.26 23.58 -19.12
C GLY A 475 -30.84 23.07 -18.98
N ASP A 476 -30.46 22.46 -17.84
CA ASP A 476 -29.13 21.92 -17.59
C ASP A 476 -28.98 20.51 -18.14
N GLY A 477 -28.58 20.41 -19.41
CA GLY A 477 -28.35 19.12 -20.08
C GLY A 477 -27.23 18.28 -19.47
N ALA A 478 -26.20 18.92 -18.88
CA ALA A 478 -25.09 18.23 -18.22
C ALA A 478 -25.55 17.59 -16.90
N GLY A 479 -26.33 18.32 -16.10
CA GLY A 479 -26.93 17.83 -14.87
C GLY A 479 -27.91 16.67 -15.12
N VAL A 480 -28.73 16.75 -16.18
CA VAL A 480 -29.61 15.66 -16.61
C VAL A 480 -28.80 14.41 -16.95
N ARG A 481 -27.75 14.55 -17.75
CA ARG A 481 -26.88 13.44 -18.15
C ARG A 481 -26.30 12.71 -16.95
N THR A 482 -25.71 13.47 -16.02
CA THR A 482 -25.08 12.91 -14.82
C THR A 482 -26.09 12.15 -13.97
N ALA A 483 -27.23 12.77 -13.65
CA ALA A 483 -28.25 12.17 -12.80
C ALA A 483 -28.90 10.91 -13.42
N ILE A 484 -29.11 10.89 -14.74
CA ILE A 484 -29.68 9.73 -15.46
C ILE A 484 -28.68 8.57 -15.53
N LEU A 485 -27.39 8.84 -15.81
CA LEU A 485 -26.38 7.79 -15.85
C LEU A 485 -26.11 7.19 -14.47
N ASP A 486 -26.15 7.99 -13.41
CA ASP A 486 -26.03 7.49 -12.04
C ASP A 486 -27.25 6.68 -11.62
N TRP A 487 -28.45 7.08 -12.01
CA TRP A 487 -29.65 6.25 -11.85
C TRP A 487 -29.54 4.93 -12.60
N ALA A 488 -29.01 4.94 -13.81
CA ALA A 488 -28.82 3.76 -14.63
C ALA A 488 -27.80 2.77 -14.05
N LYS A 489 -26.75 3.25 -13.36
CA LYS A 489 -25.80 2.40 -12.61
C LYS A 489 -26.50 1.62 -11.50
N LEU A 490 -27.45 2.23 -10.82
CA LEU A 490 -28.24 1.56 -9.78
C LEU A 490 -29.26 0.57 -10.35
N GLN A 491 -29.78 0.84 -11.56
CA GLN A 491 -30.77 -0.03 -12.22
C GLN A 491 -30.12 -1.25 -12.89
N TRP A 492 -28.93 -1.07 -13.49
CA TRP A 492 -28.19 -2.13 -14.19
C TRP A 492 -26.75 -2.25 -13.71
N PRO A 493 -26.49 -2.76 -12.48
CA PRO A 493 -25.16 -2.76 -11.88
C PRO A 493 -24.07 -3.51 -12.68
N ARG A 494 -24.49 -4.55 -13.46
CA ARG A 494 -23.56 -5.37 -14.25
C ARG A 494 -23.37 -4.88 -15.69
N ASN A 495 -24.27 -4.05 -16.19
CA ASN A 495 -24.26 -3.58 -17.58
C ASN A 495 -24.90 -2.19 -17.67
N ALA A 496 -24.32 -1.21 -16.98
CA ALA A 496 -24.81 0.16 -16.99
C ALA A 496 -24.52 0.84 -18.34
N PRO A 497 -25.48 1.61 -18.91
CA PRO A 497 -25.26 2.40 -20.11
C PRO A 497 -24.19 3.48 -19.85
N ARG A 498 -23.29 3.67 -20.82
CA ARG A 498 -22.18 4.63 -20.74
C ARG A 498 -22.52 5.99 -21.35
N SER A 499 -23.62 6.07 -22.10
CA SER A 499 -24.07 7.29 -22.76
C SER A 499 -25.57 7.45 -22.68
N ILE A 500 -26.07 8.71 -22.91
CA ILE A 500 -27.52 8.99 -22.99
C ILE A 500 -28.15 8.24 -24.15
N GLY A 501 -27.46 8.11 -25.29
CA GLY A 501 -27.96 7.36 -26.44
C GLY A 501 -28.16 5.88 -26.12
N GLU A 502 -27.23 5.26 -25.40
CA GLU A 502 -27.34 3.88 -24.94
C GLU A 502 -28.46 3.70 -23.90
N PHE A 503 -28.68 4.69 -23.04
CA PHE A 503 -29.79 4.70 -22.10
C PHE A 503 -31.13 4.86 -22.82
N ALA A 504 -31.22 5.77 -23.83
CA ALA A 504 -32.42 5.99 -24.62
C ALA A 504 -32.88 4.73 -25.37
N ALA A 505 -31.94 3.85 -25.77
CA ALA A 505 -32.25 2.56 -26.38
C ALA A 505 -32.87 1.53 -25.43
N ARG A 506 -32.80 1.77 -24.11
CA ARG A 506 -33.31 0.85 -23.06
C ARG A 506 -34.61 1.31 -22.41
N VAL A 507 -35.17 2.43 -22.84
CA VAL A 507 -36.41 3.00 -22.31
C VAL A 507 -37.42 3.21 -23.43
N GLU A 508 -38.73 3.15 -23.08
CA GLU A 508 -39.80 3.33 -24.03
C GLU A 508 -40.08 4.81 -24.30
N ALA A 509 -40.78 5.10 -25.44
CA ALA A 509 -41.32 6.43 -25.72
C ALA A 509 -42.35 6.84 -24.66
N PRO A 510 -42.47 8.13 -24.32
CA PRO A 510 -41.83 9.30 -24.95
C PRO A 510 -40.41 9.59 -24.48
N LEU A 511 -39.94 8.97 -23.39
CA LEU A 511 -38.64 9.27 -22.77
C LEU A 511 -37.46 9.02 -23.73
N SER A 512 -37.52 7.94 -24.53
CA SER A 512 -36.45 7.64 -25.50
C SER A 512 -36.29 8.74 -26.55
N ALA A 513 -37.38 9.32 -27.04
CA ALA A 513 -37.35 10.38 -28.02
C ALA A 513 -36.76 11.68 -27.46
N GLU A 514 -37.17 12.09 -26.27
CA GLU A 514 -36.67 13.30 -25.61
C GLU A 514 -35.17 13.19 -25.27
N LEU A 515 -34.71 11.99 -24.88
CA LEU A 515 -33.28 11.74 -24.62
C LEU A 515 -32.42 11.75 -25.89
N GLN A 516 -32.99 11.32 -27.03
CA GLN A 516 -32.32 11.43 -28.32
C GLN A 516 -32.18 12.89 -28.75
N GLN A 517 -33.20 13.74 -28.51
CA GLN A 517 -33.13 15.18 -28.77
C GLN A 517 -32.06 15.84 -27.87
N LEU A 518 -32.03 15.53 -26.57
CA LEU A 518 -30.98 16.01 -25.67
C LEU A 518 -29.58 15.57 -26.14
N SER A 519 -29.45 14.33 -26.63
CA SER A 519 -28.19 13.83 -27.17
C SER A 519 -27.79 14.57 -28.46
N ALA A 520 -28.72 14.81 -29.36
CA ALA A 520 -28.49 15.57 -30.59
C ALA A 520 -28.10 17.03 -30.29
N ALA A 521 -28.76 17.67 -29.34
CA ALA A 521 -28.43 19.03 -28.88
C ALA A 521 -27.04 19.12 -28.24
N SER A 522 -26.62 18.08 -27.50
CA SER A 522 -25.33 18.06 -26.80
C SER A 522 -24.14 17.76 -27.73
N TYR A 523 -24.33 16.99 -28.82
CA TYR A 523 -23.24 16.49 -29.69
C TYR A 523 -23.41 16.85 -31.16
N GLY A 524 -24.56 17.44 -31.57
CA GLY A 524 -24.85 17.85 -32.94
C GLY A 524 -24.12 19.15 -33.33
N ARG A 525 -23.64 19.23 -34.58
CA ARG A 525 -23.00 20.43 -35.13
C ARG A 525 -23.93 21.64 -35.32
N ASN A 526 -25.26 21.44 -35.27
CA ASN A 526 -26.28 22.46 -35.49
C ASN A 526 -27.09 22.60 -34.20
N GLY A 527 -26.65 23.31 -33.18
CA GLY A 527 -27.29 23.57 -31.89
C GLY A 527 -28.83 23.55 -31.94
N GLN A 528 -29.43 22.33 -32.01
CA GLN A 528 -30.88 22.16 -31.90
C GLN A 528 -31.26 22.37 -30.44
N ASP A 529 -32.21 23.29 -30.21
CA ASP A 529 -32.80 23.48 -28.89
C ASP A 529 -33.58 22.22 -28.49
N TRP A 530 -33.35 21.75 -27.25
CA TRP A 530 -34.11 20.64 -26.65
C TRP A 530 -35.14 21.18 -25.65
N ASP A 531 -36.30 20.53 -25.55
CA ASP A 531 -37.35 20.94 -24.63
C ASP A 531 -37.17 20.32 -23.25
N GLY A 532 -36.66 21.11 -22.31
CA GLY A 532 -36.42 20.68 -20.93
C GLY A 532 -37.70 20.34 -20.16
N GLU A 533 -38.84 20.98 -20.47
CA GLU A 533 -40.13 20.69 -19.84
C GLU A 533 -40.72 19.36 -20.31
N ALA A 534 -40.64 19.08 -21.62
CA ALA A 534 -41.07 17.81 -22.18
C ALA A 534 -40.27 16.64 -21.61
N LEU A 535 -38.94 16.77 -21.49
CA LEU A 535 -38.08 15.78 -20.86
C LEU A 535 -38.37 15.60 -19.36
N ALA A 536 -38.59 16.70 -18.62
CA ALA A 536 -38.94 16.63 -17.19
C ALA A 536 -40.29 15.92 -16.96
N LYS A 537 -41.22 16.07 -17.88
CA LYS A 537 -42.52 15.38 -17.87
C LYS A 537 -42.35 13.88 -18.21
N ALA A 538 -41.54 13.55 -19.21
CA ALA A 538 -41.26 12.17 -19.62
C ALA A 538 -40.52 11.39 -18.49
N LEU A 539 -39.67 12.04 -17.72
CA LEU A 539 -38.95 11.48 -16.54
C LEU A 539 -39.86 11.17 -15.33
N ARG A 540 -41.17 11.47 -15.39
CA ARG A 540 -42.12 11.11 -14.34
C ARG A 540 -42.51 9.63 -14.39
N THR A 541 -42.47 9.01 -15.58
CA THR A 541 -42.89 7.62 -15.78
C THR A 541 -41.85 6.92 -16.66
N ILE A 542 -40.86 6.30 -16.03
CA ILE A 542 -39.84 5.53 -16.76
C ILE A 542 -40.35 4.10 -16.95
N LYS A 543 -40.50 3.69 -18.22
CA LYS A 543 -40.75 2.31 -18.59
C LYS A 543 -39.50 1.75 -19.27
N VAL A 544 -38.95 0.66 -18.68
CA VAL A 544 -37.77 -0.03 -19.20
C VAL A 544 -38.24 -1.10 -20.19
N VAL A 545 -37.63 -1.14 -21.37
CA VAL A 545 -37.89 -2.20 -22.35
C VAL A 545 -37.41 -3.54 -21.77
N ALA A 546 -38.30 -4.53 -21.69
CA ALA A 546 -37.92 -5.88 -21.27
C ALA A 546 -36.95 -6.45 -22.32
N GLN A 547 -35.68 -6.58 -21.95
CA GLN A 547 -34.68 -7.23 -22.79
C GLN A 547 -35.02 -8.72 -22.90
N HIS A 548 -35.48 -9.15 -24.06
CA HIS A 548 -35.35 -10.55 -24.43
C HIS A 548 -33.86 -10.89 -24.50
N ALA A 549 -33.47 -12.02 -23.93
CA ALA A 549 -32.08 -12.49 -23.97
C ALA A 549 -31.58 -12.46 -25.42
N PRO A 550 -30.37 -11.92 -25.69
CA PRO A 550 -29.88 -11.88 -27.06
C PRO A 550 -29.75 -13.33 -27.57
N VAL A 551 -30.43 -13.61 -28.65
CA VAL A 551 -30.16 -14.78 -29.51
C VAL A 551 -28.69 -14.64 -29.88
N ARG A 552 -27.83 -15.58 -29.45
CA ARG A 552 -26.47 -15.71 -29.93
C ARG A 552 -26.52 -15.97 -31.43
N THR A 553 -26.41 -14.95 -32.23
CA THR A 553 -25.97 -15.08 -33.61
C THR A 553 -24.50 -15.44 -33.52
N GLU A 554 -24.14 -16.67 -33.85
CA GLU A 554 -22.78 -17.04 -34.15
C GLU A 554 -22.32 -16.18 -35.33
N GLU A 555 -21.62 -15.09 -35.04
CA GLU A 555 -20.80 -14.40 -36.03
C GLU A 555 -19.66 -15.34 -36.39
N THR A 556 -19.85 -16.11 -37.47
CA THR A 556 -18.75 -16.81 -38.15
C THR A 556 -17.81 -15.72 -38.66
N LEU A 557 -16.62 -15.64 -38.03
CA LEU A 557 -15.52 -14.81 -38.53
C LEU A 557 -15.26 -15.14 -40.00
N PRO A 558 -15.08 -14.16 -40.89
CA PRO A 558 -14.73 -14.40 -42.27
C PRO A 558 -13.40 -15.15 -42.34
N PRO A 559 -13.22 -16.08 -43.31
CA PRO A 559 -11.98 -16.87 -43.42
C PRO A 559 -10.79 -15.94 -43.66
N LEU A 560 -9.70 -16.18 -42.90
CA LEU A 560 -8.46 -15.42 -42.92
C LEU A 560 -7.69 -15.48 -44.25
N VAL A 561 -8.15 -16.25 -45.22
CA VAL A 561 -7.54 -16.38 -46.55
C VAL A 561 -8.63 -16.19 -47.62
N PRO A 562 -8.48 -15.23 -48.58
CA PRO A 562 -9.42 -15.08 -49.67
C PRO A 562 -9.38 -16.33 -50.56
N PRO A 563 -10.54 -16.86 -51.05
CA PRO A 563 -10.58 -17.98 -51.96
C PRO A 563 -10.00 -17.56 -53.30
N GLY A 564 -8.85 -18.12 -53.71
CA GLY A 564 -8.36 -17.91 -55.07
C GLY A 564 -6.86 -17.74 -55.28
N VAL A 565 -5.97 -18.35 -54.47
CA VAL A 565 -4.58 -18.49 -54.88
C VAL A 565 -4.20 -19.98 -54.96
N HIS A 566 -4.43 -20.54 -56.14
CA HIS A 566 -3.76 -21.80 -56.55
C HIS A 566 -2.29 -21.47 -56.81
N SER A 567 -1.39 -22.05 -56.05
CA SER A 567 0.06 -22.12 -56.38
C SER A 567 0.23 -23.17 -57.49
N PRO A 568 0.93 -22.85 -58.59
CA PRO A 568 1.34 -23.85 -59.55
C PRO A 568 2.73 -24.41 -59.13
N GLY A 569 2.88 -25.73 -59.22
CA GLY A 569 4.12 -26.45 -59.33
C GLY A 569 4.78 -26.89 -58.03
#